data_50e293c3853b19a0c70c233cf697fe25
#
_entry.id   50e293c3853b19a0c70c233cf697fe25
#
_cell.length_a   1.000
_cell.length_b   1.000
_cell.length_c   1.000
_cell.angle_alpha   90.00
_cell.angle_beta   90.00
_cell.angle_gamma   90.00
#
_symmetry.space_group_name_H-M   'P 1'
#
loop_
_entity.id
_entity.type
_entity.pdbx_description
1 polymer ?
#
loop_
_entity_poly.entity_id
_entity_poly.type
_entity_poly.pdbx_seq_one_letter_code
_entity_poly.pdbx_strand_id
1 'polypeptide(L)'
;MVISLEEMGKKARQSAFELAQTPTSLKNAVLNKMADALIEKEEEILTQNRLDLEKASEMPQNFTDRLTLDHDRILGMAEGLRQVASLPDPIGNEDSAWVNHAGLQIAKRRVPLGVVGMIYEARPNVTVDAAGLCFKSGNAVILRGGKEALRTNVKLCEILRSVVASSGLDENAVQIIQETSHEIANQFMQLTDYLDVLIPRGSARLIKAVVNNAKVPVIETGAGNCHLYVDKDAEFDMAEKIVVNAKCQRPSVCNAAEKLLIHEDVAEKFLPRVAQALEERHVELRGDERTCAILGSRCRPATVEDWDTEYNDYILTIGIVDSLGEAILHINQHSTHHSESIITENYRASQRFLNEIDSACVYVNASTRFTDGFEFGFGAEIGIATQKLHARGPMGLNELTTIKYVIRGDGQVRE
;
A
#
# COMPACT_ATOMS: atom_id res chain seq x y z
N MET A 1 26.47 -16.74 -15.03
CA MET A 1 26.02 -15.75 -16.03
C MET A 1 24.87 -14.98 -15.44
N VAL A 2 24.92 -13.65 -15.43
CA VAL A 2 23.76 -12.83 -15.02
C VAL A 2 22.71 -12.98 -16.12
N ILE A 3 21.52 -13.44 -15.76
CA ILE A 3 20.39 -13.59 -16.69
C ILE A 3 19.94 -12.20 -17.12
N SER A 4 19.72 -11.98 -18.42
CA SER A 4 19.25 -10.68 -18.91
C SER A 4 17.81 -10.39 -18.45
N LEU A 5 17.42 -9.11 -18.38
CA LEU A 5 16.04 -8.74 -18.01
C LEU A 5 15.01 -9.31 -18.99
N GLU A 6 15.34 -9.40 -20.28
CA GLU A 6 14.46 -10.02 -21.29
C GLU A 6 14.26 -11.52 -21.03
N GLU A 7 15.32 -12.23 -20.66
CA GLU A 7 15.22 -13.65 -20.33
C GLU A 7 14.41 -13.87 -19.05
N MET A 8 14.62 -13.02 -18.03
CA MET A 8 13.78 -13.01 -16.83
C MET A 8 12.30 -12.78 -17.19
N GLY A 9 12.04 -11.80 -18.06
CA GLY A 9 10.69 -11.50 -18.53
C GLY A 9 10.03 -12.67 -19.28
N LYS A 10 10.75 -13.32 -20.19
CA LYS A 10 10.27 -14.53 -20.92
C LYS A 10 9.90 -15.65 -19.97
N LYS A 11 10.76 -15.95 -19.00
CA LYS A 11 10.51 -16.97 -17.96
C LYS A 11 9.32 -16.62 -17.08
N ALA A 12 9.20 -15.35 -16.67
CA ALA A 12 8.05 -14.88 -15.89
C ALA A 12 6.72 -15.03 -16.67
N ARG A 13 6.70 -14.71 -17.98
CA ARG A 13 5.51 -14.91 -18.82
C ARG A 13 5.08 -16.38 -18.89
N GLN A 14 6.04 -17.28 -19.04
CA GLN A 14 5.75 -18.72 -19.06
C GLN A 14 5.20 -19.18 -17.70
N SER A 15 5.86 -18.80 -16.61
CA SER A 15 5.40 -19.13 -15.26
C SER A 15 4.02 -18.55 -14.95
N ALA A 16 3.73 -17.31 -15.39
CA ALA A 16 2.42 -16.68 -15.19
C ALA A 16 1.31 -17.45 -15.88
N PHE A 17 1.57 -17.96 -17.10
CA PHE A 17 0.59 -18.78 -17.81
C PHE A 17 0.30 -20.10 -17.08
N GLU A 18 1.30 -20.76 -16.53
CA GLU A 18 1.15 -21.99 -15.76
C GLU A 18 0.43 -21.71 -14.43
N LEU A 19 0.86 -20.65 -13.72
CA LEU A 19 0.31 -20.28 -12.41
C LEU A 19 -1.17 -19.88 -12.49
N ALA A 20 -1.59 -19.25 -13.58
CA ALA A 20 -2.99 -18.89 -13.84
C ALA A 20 -3.91 -20.13 -13.93
N GLN A 21 -3.36 -21.32 -14.24
CA GLN A 21 -4.09 -22.60 -14.31
C GLN A 21 -3.94 -23.43 -13.02
N THR A 22 -3.09 -22.99 -12.09
CA THR A 22 -2.79 -23.74 -10.87
C THR A 22 -3.98 -23.74 -9.91
N PRO A 23 -4.43 -24.93 -9.43
CA PRO A 23 -5.56 -25.02 -8.49
C PRO A 23 -5.28 -24.29 -7.20
N THR A 24 -6.32 -23.66 -6.63
CA THR A 24 -6.25 -22.94 -5.34
C THR A 24 -5.66 -23.78 -4.21
N SER A 25 -6.01 -25.06 -4.15
CA SER A 25 -5.49 -25.97 -3.12
C SER A 25 -3.97 -26.12 -3.17
N LEU A 26 -3.38 -26.19 -4.39
CA LEU A 26 -1.94 -26.27 -4.57
C LEU A 26 -1.29 -24.92 -4.24
N LYS A 27 -1.85 -23.79 -4.68
CA LYS A 27 -1.36 -22.46 -4.30
C LYS A 27 -1.32 -22.28 -2.78
N ASN A 28 -2.39 -22.68 -2.09
CA ASN A 28 -2.45 -22.62 -0.62
C ASN A 28 -1.41 -23.50 0.05
N ALA A 29 -1.21 -24.73 -0.45
CA ALA A 29 -0.19 -25.64 0.08
C ALA A 29 1.23 -25.07 -0.09
N VAL A 30 1.52 -24.46 -1.24
CA VAL A 30 2.83 -23.82 -1.52
C VAL A 30 3.05 -22.62 -0.60
N LEU A 31 2.06 -21.76 -0.39
CA LEU A 31 2.17 -20.60 0.50
C LEU A 31 2.43 -21.01 1.96
N ASN A 32 1.76 -22.05 2.44
CA ASN A 32 2.02 -22.58 3.78
C ASN A 32 3.45 -23.16 3.90
N LYS A 33 3.93 -23.88 2.88
CA LYS A 33 5.33 -24.35 2.85
C LYS A 33 6.33 -23.20 2.76
N MET A 34 6.01 -22.11 2.06
CA MET A 34 6.83 -20.90 2.06
C MET A 34 6.95 -20.31 3.46
N ALA A 35 5.82 -20.22 4.20
CA ALA A 35 5.79 -19.75 5.58
C ALA A 35 6.68 -20.62 6.49
N ASP A 36 6.57 -21.95 6.39
CA ASP A 36 7.37 -22.89 7.17
C ASP A 36 8.86 -22.76 6.82
N ALA A 37 9.21 -22.64 5.54
CA ALA A 37 10.58 -22.48 5.07
C ALA A 37 11.24 -21.17 5.54
N LEU A 38 10.49 -20.07 5.70
CA LEU A 38 11.02 -18.84 6.28
C LEU A 38 11.44 -19.05 7.74
N ILE A 39 10.64 -19.76 8.51
CA ILE A 39 10.94 -20.07 9.92
C ILE A 39 12.12 -21.04 10.01
N GLU A 40 12.13 -22.12 9.22
CA GLU A 40 13.22 -23.11 9.20
C GLU A 40 14.56 -22.48 8.83
N LYS A 41 14.56 -21.47 7.95
CA LYS A 41 15.78 -20.81 7.45
C LYS A 41 16.03 -19.43 8.07
N GLU A 42 15.44 -19.18 9.23
CA GLU A 42 15.58 -17.92 9.96
C GLU A 42 17.03 -17.47 10.14
N GLU A 43 17.92 -18.37 10.59
CA GLU A 43 19.32 -18.04 10.80
C GLU A 43 20.05 -17.62 9.51
N GLU A 44 19.71 -18.26 8.37
CA GLU A 44 20.27 -17.86 7.07
C GLU A 44 19.80 -16.46 6.69
N ILE A 45 18.53 -16.15 6.92
CA ILE A 45 17.93 -14.84 6.64
C ILE A 45 18.57 -13.76 7.51
N LEU A 46 18.61 -13.97 8.82
CA LEU A 46 19.19 -13.04 9.79
C LEU A 46 20.68 -12.78 9.54
N THR A 47 21.42 -13.80 9.09
CA THR A 47 22.83 -13.65 8.72
C THR A 47 22.99 -12.68 7.54
N GLN A 48 22.15 -12.78 6.48
CA GLN A 48 22.20 -11.85 5.36
C GLN A 48 21.73 -10.45 5.76
N ASN A 49 20.73 -10.38 6.66
CA ASN A 49 20.23 -9.11 7.17
C ASN A 49 21.27 -8.34 7.98
N ARG A 50 22.05 -9.04 8.85
CA ARG A 50 23.18 -8.42 9.57
C ARG A 50 24.20 -7.80 8.61
N LEU A 51 24.55 -8.50 7.52
CA LEU A 51 25.49 -7.99 6.52
C LEU A 51 24.95 -6.77 5.75
N ASP A 52 23.65 -6.66 5.56
CA ASP A 52 23.01 -5.47 4.98
C ASP A 52 22.99 -4.31 5.99
N LEU A 53 22.68 -4.58 7.27
CA LEU A 53 22.66 -3.59 8.35
C LEU A 53 24.06 -3.00 8.64
N GLU A 54 25.11 -3.80 8.60
CA GLU A 54 26.49 -3.33 8.74
C GLU A 54 26.84 -2.26 7.70
N LYS A 55 26.36 -2.42 6.46
CA LYS A 55 26.55 -1.44 5.38
C LYS A 55 25.66 -0.21 5.51
N ALA A 56 24.55 -0.34 6.22
CA ALA A 56 23.58 0.73 6.46
C ALA A 56 23.78 1.47 7.79
N SER A 57 24.89 1.23 8.50
CA SER A 57 25.18 1.76 9.85
C SER A 57 25.18 3.29 9.96
N GLU A 58 25.49 4.00 8.86
CA GLU A 58 25.47 5.46 8.81
C GLU A 58 24.12 6.05 8.40
N MET A 59 23.10 5.21 8.15
CA MET A 59 21.77 5.68 7.73
C MET A 59 20.92 6.11 8.93
N PRO A 60 19.91 6.99 8.71
CA PRO A 60 18.99 7.40 9.76
C PRO A 60 18.30 6.22 10.43
N GLN A 61 17.99 6.33 11.73
CA GLN A 61 17.42 5.25 12.54
C GLN A 61 16.06 4.76 12.00
N ASN A 62 15.23 5.64 11.48
CA ASN A 62 13.95 5.27 10.86
C ASN A 62 14.13 4.44 9.58
N PHE A 63 15.26 4.57 8.91
CA PHE A 63 15.62 3.77 7.74
C PHE A 63 16.12 2.39 8.15
N THR A 64 17.05 2.33 9.12
CA THR A 64 17.59 1.07 9.63
C THR A 64 16.53 0.23 10.32
N ASP A 65 15.56 0.84 11.02
CA ASP A 65 14.42 0.10 11.59
C ASP A 65 13.61 -0.63 10.51
N ARG A 66 13.35 0.02 9.37
CA ARG A 66 12.63 -0.62 8.23
C ARG A 66 13.40 -1.78 7.60
N LEU A 67 14.72 -1.72 7.66
CA LEU A 67 15.63 -2.72 7.09
C LEU A 67 15.81 -3.93 8.01
N THR A 68 15.74 -3.71 9.32
CA THR A 68 16.02 -4.72 10.34
C THR A 68 14.99 -5.85 10.29
N LEU A 69 15.46 -7.08 10.32
CA LEU A 69 14.69 -8.27 10.62
C LEU A 69 15.13 -8.85 11.95
N ASP A 70 14.19 -9.42 12.67
CA ASP A 70 14.33 -10.20 13.89
C ASP A 70 13.40 -11.40 13.84
N HIS A 71 13.40 -12.20 14.87
CA HIS A 71 12.53 -13.37 15.00
C HIS A 71 11.05 -13.03 14.79
N ASP A 72 10.56 -12.00 15.48
CA ASP A 72 9.15 -11.61 15.44
C ASP A 72 8.72 -11.13 14.04
N ARG A 73 9.59 -10.40 13.35
CA ARG A 73 9.35 -9.94 11.97
C ARG A 73 9.34 -11.10 10.97
N ILE A 74 10.18 -12.12 11.16
CA ILE A 74 10.15 -13.33 10.33
C ILE A 74 8.88 -14.13 10.59
N LEU A 75 8.48 -14.30 11.85
CA LEU A 75 7.19 -14.91 12.20
C LEU A 75 6.03 -14.13 11.60
N GLY A 76 6.08 -12.79 11.62
CA GLY A 76 5.07 -11.94 11.01
C GLY A 76 4.95 -12.15 9.49
N MET A 77 6.08 -12.28 8.77
CA MET A 77 6.08 -12.60 7.34
C MET A 77 5.49 -13.99 7.06
N ALA A 78 5.85 -14.99 7.86
CA ALA A 78 5.32 -16.35 7.73
C ALA A 78 3.80 -16.38 7.99
N GLU A 79 3.33 -15.68 9.02
CA GLU A 79 1.90 -15.58 9.32
C GLU A 79 1.15 -14.84 8.20
N GLY A 80 1.73 -13.78 7.62
CA GLY A 80 1.18 -13.09 6.46
C GLY A 80 0.94 -14.05 5.28
N LEU A 81 1.90 -14.93 4.97
CA LEU A 81 1.72 -15.95 3.94
C LEU A 81 0.60 -16.95 4.26
N ARG A 82 0.46 -17.37 5.52
CA ARG A 82 -0.64 -18.25 5.95
C ARG A 82 -1.99 -17.57 5.83
N GLN A 83 -2.07 -16.30 6.17
CA GLN A 83 -3.28 -15.50 6.00
C GLN A 83 -3.65 -15.37 4.52
N VAL A 84 -2.71 -15.04 3.65
CA VAL A 84 -2.92 -15.02 2.19
C VAL A 84 -3.37 -16.39 1.69
N ALA A 85 -2.82 -17.49 2.18
CA ALA A 85 -3.24 -18.84 1.83
C ALA A 85 -4.71 -19.10 2.22
N SER A 86 -5.17 -18.57 3.35
CA SER A 86 -6.55 -18.74 3.85
C SER A 86 -7.60 -17.91 3.11
N LEU A 87 -7.19 -16.83 2.43
CA LEU A 87 -8.12 -15.97 1.71
C LEU A 87 -8.79 -16.69 0.53
N PRO A 88 -10.04 -16.32 0.18
CA PRO A 88 -10.67 -16.76 -1.04
C PRO A 88 -9.82 -16.43 -2.27
N ASP A 89 -9.67 -17.37 -3.17
CA ASP A 89 -8.97 -17.14 -4.44
C ASP A 89 -9.90 -16.40 -5.39
N PRO A 90 -9.54 -15.21 -5.90
CA PRO A 90 -10.39 -14.47 -6.81
C PRO A 90 -10.43 -15.07 -8.23
N ILE A 91 -9.43 -15.89 -8.59
CA ILE A 91 -9.29 -16.39 -9.95
C ILE A 91 -10.43 -17.35 -10.31
N GLY A 92 -11.07 -17.08 -11.44
CA GLY A 92 -12.20 -17.87 -11.94
C GLY A 92 -13.56 -17.37 -11.45
N ASN A 93 -13.62 -16.48 -10.46
CA ASN A 93 -14.88 -15.88 -10.00
C ASN A 93 -15.56 -15.10 -11.13
N GLU A 94 -16.87 -15.19 -11.23
CA GLU A 94 -17.68 -14.43 -12.18
C GLU A 94 -18.36 -13.27 -11.42
N ASP A 95 -17.87 -12.03 -11.62
CA ASP A 95 -18.38 -10.82 -10.94
C ASP A 95 -19.82 -10.50 -11.35
N SER A 96 -20.18 -10.81 -12.62
CA SER A 96 -21.53 -10.68 -13.15
C SER A 96 -21.72 -11.54 -14.39
N ALA A 97 -22.96 -11.99 -14.62
CA ALA A 97 -23.33 -12.72 -15.81
C ALA A 97 -24.72 -12.27 -16.29
N TRP A 98 -24.93 -12.29 -17.61
CA TRP A 98 -26.20 -11.92 -18.23
C TRP A 98 -26.36 -12.64 -19.57
N VAL A 99 -27.57 -12.60 -20.11
CA VAL A 99 -27.89 -13.05 -21.47
C VAL A 99 -28.20 -11.83 -22.33
N ASN A 100 -27.56 -11.72 -23.51
CA ASN A 100 -27.84 -10.62 -24.43
C ASN A 100 -29.09 -10.89 -25.30
N HIS A 101 -29.46 -9.92 -26.14
CA HIS A 101 -30.63 -10.00 -27.04
C HIS A 101 -30.53 -11.16 -28.05
N ALA A 102 -29.33 -11.63 -28.38
CA ALA A 102 -29.12 -12.75 -29.30
C ALA A 102 -29.06 -14.12 -28.59
N GLY A 103 -29.26 -14.17 -27.26
CA GLY A 103 -29.21 -15.41 -26.47
C GLY A 103 -27.80 -15.83 -26.04
N LEU A 104 -26.78 -14.99 -26.25
CA LEU A 104 -25.43 -15.29 -25.77
C LEU A 104 -25.36 -15.13 -24.25
N GLN A 105 -24.83 -16.12 -23.54
CA GLN A 105 -24.52 -16.06 -22.13
C GLN A 105 -23.14 -15.41 -21.96
N ILE A 106 -23.09 -14.25 -21.34
CA ILE A 106 -21.88 -13.44 -21.15
C ILE A 106 -21.59 -13.35 -19.65
N ALA A 107 -20.36 -13.65 -19.24
CA ALA A 107 -19.89 -13.50 -17.86
C ALA A 107 -18.60 -12.70 -17.81
N LYS A 108 -18.47 -11.85 -16.77
CA LYS A 108 -17.21 -11.20 -16.40
C LYS A 108 -16.47 -12.10 -15.44
N ARG A 109 -15.38 -12.72 -15.89
CA ARG A 109 -14.56 -13.63 -15.07
C ARG A 109 -13.25 -12.99 -14.69
N ARG A 110 -12.88 -13.11 -13.41
CA ARG A 110 -11.59 -12.67 -12.91
C ARG A 110 -10.46 -13.54 -13.36
N VAL A 111 -9.37 -12.91 -13.81
CA VAL A 111 -8.13 -13.55 -14.27
C VAL A 111 -6.93 -12.78 -13.70
N PRO A 112 -5.73 -13.39 -13.59
CA PRO A 112 -4.53 -12.68 -13.17
C PRO A 112 -4.22 -11.50 -14.10
N LEU A 113 -3.50 -10.50 -13.60
CA LEU A 113 -2.90 -9.45 -14.43
C LEU A 113 -1.86 -10.05 -15.38
N GLY A 114 -1.06 -10.98 -14.90
CA GLY A 114 0.00 -11.66 -15.65
C GLY A 114 1.36 -11.59 -14.94
N VAL A 115 2.25 -10.71 -15.40
CA VAL A 115 3.56 -10.49 -14.79
C VAL A 115 3.59 -9.13 -14.10
N VAL A 116 3.79 -9.14 -12.80
CA VAL A 116 3.89 -7.94 -11.97
C VAL A 116 5.36 -7.59 -11.75
N GLY A 117 5.76 -6.39 -12.12
CA GLY A 117 7.05 -5.82 -11.72
C GLY A 117 6.88 -5.04 -10.42
N MET A 118 7.80 -5.21 -9.47
CA MET A 118 7.77 -4.45 -8.24
C MET A 118 9.09 -3.77 -7.94
N ILE A 119 9.07 -2.44 -7.74
CA ILE A 119 10.23 -1.64 -7.37
C ILE A 119 10.04 -1.09 -5.96
N TYR A 120 10.93 -1.45 -5.02
CA TYR A 120 10.75 -1.07 -3.62
C TYR A 120 12.06 -0.72 -2.92
N GLU A 121 11.95 0.09 -1.85
CA GLU A 121 13.07 0.53 -1.01
C GLU A 121 13.09 -0.27 0.31
N ALA A 122 14.26 -0.42 0.90
CA ALA A 122 14.60 -0.78 2.29
C ALA A 122 13.51 -1.47 3.16
N ARG A 123 12.80 -2.46 2.62
CA ARG A 123 11.75 -3.21 3.32
C ARG A 123 11.77 -4.68 2.91
N PRO A 124 12.59 -5.53 3.56
CA PRO A 124 12.71 -6.95 3.20
C PRO A 124 11.37 -7.71 3.20
N ASN A 125 10.46 -7.36 4.12
CA ASN A 125 9.13 -7.98 4.17
C ASN A 125 8.34 -7.83 2.86
N VAL A 126 8.53 -6.74 2.13
CA VAL A 126 7.85 -6.51 0.84
C VAL A 126 8.19 -7.61 -0.18
N THR A 127 9.39 -8.19 -0.12
CA THR A 127 9.76 -9.35 -0.95
C THR A 127 8.79 -10.52 -0.75
N VAL A 128 8.46 -10.82 0.50
CA VAL A 128 7.58 -11.94 0.88
C VAL A 128 6.12 -11.60 0.60
N ASP A 129 5.68 -10.41 1.00
CA ASP A 129 4.29 -9.95 0.84
C ASP A 129 3.91 -9.92 -0.66
N ALA A 130 4.77 -9.30 -1.48
CA ALA A 130 4.54 -9.22 -2.93
C ALA A 130 4.56 -10.61 -3.60
N ALA A 131 5.52 -11.47 -3.22
CA ALA A 131 5.58 -12.83 -3.75
C ALA A 131 4.33 -13.63 -3.38
N GLY A 132 3.89 -13.58 -2.13
CA GLY A 132 2.72 -14.30 -1.63
C GLY A 132 1.43 -13.85 -2.31
N LEU A 133 1.19 -12.54 -2.38
CA LEU A 133 -0.01 -11.98 -3.01
C LEU A 133 -0.05 -12.24 -4.52
N CYS A 134 1.07 -12.03 -5.23
CA CYS A 134 1.15 -12.33 -6.66
C CYS A 134 0.95 -13.82 -6.94
N PHE A 135 1.62 -14.68 -6.17
CA PHE A 135 1.50 -16.13 -6.33
C PHE A 135 0.06 -16.60 -6.10
N LYS A 136 -0.60 -16.16 -5.03
CA LYS A 136 -2.00 -16.52 -4.73
C LYS A 136 -2.96 -16.05 -5.81
N SER A 137 -2.78 -14.83 -6.32
CA SER A 137 -3.60 -14.25 -7.39
C SER A 137 -3.23 -14.74 -8.80
N GLY A 138 -2.33 -15.73 -8.91
CA GLY A 138 -1.97 -16.35 -10.19
C GLY A 138 -1.01 -15.54 -11.06
N ASN A 139 -0.33 -14.56 -10.49
CA ASN A 139 0.65 -13.70 -11.17
C ASN A 139 2.08 -14.17 -10.91
N ALA A 140 2.93 -14.11 -11.93
CA ALA A 140 4.37 -14.11 -11.68
C ALA A 140 4.83 -12.72 -11.26
N VAL A 141 5.91 -12.66 -10.45
CA VAL A 141 6.46 -11.39 -9.96
C VAL A 141 7.96 -11.29 -10.23
N ILE A 142 8.39 -10.12 -10.73
CA ILE A 142 9.80 -9.75 -10.81
C ILE A 142 10.04 -8.60 -9.85
N LEU A 143 10.88 -8.86 -8.84
CA LEU A 143 11.18 -7.97 -7.73
C LEU A 143 12.46 -7.19 -8.01
N ARG A 144 12.47 -5.90 -7.67
CA ARG A 144 13.66 -5.05 -7.65
C ARG A 144 13.69 -4.26 -6.35
N GLY A 145 14.39 -4.78 -5.37
CA GLY A 145 14.62 -4.12 -4.07
C GLY A 145 15.73 -3.06 -4.11
N GLY A 146 15.78 -2.22 -3.08
CA GLY A 146 16.89 -1.30 -2.85
C GLY A 146 18.20 -2.04 -2.58
N LYS A 147 19.33 -1.38 -2.91
CA LYS A 147 20.68 -1.93 -2.70
C LYS A 147 21.00 -2.22 -1.23
N GLU A 148 20.33 -1.51 -0.34
CA GLU A 148 20.52 -1.57 1.11
C GLU A 148 20.03 -2.87 1.73
N ALA A 149 19.06 -3.54 1.07
CA ALA A 149 18.47 -4.81 1.50
C ALA A 149 18.76 -5.97 0.56
N LEU A 150 19.72 -5.80 -0.37
CA LEU A 150 19.88 -6.73 -1.50
C LEU A 150 20.14 -8.16 -1.06
N ARG A 151 21.04 -8.38 -0.11
CA ARG A 151 21.39 -9.72 0.35
C ARG A 151 20.23 -10.43 1.02
N THR A 152 19.52 -9.70 1.88
CA THR A 152 18.31 -10.18 2.55
C THR A 152 17.23 -10.53 1.55
N ASN A 153 16.92 -9.62 0.60
CA ASN A 153 15.91 -9.83 -0.41
C ASN A 153 16.21 -11.02 -1.34
N VAL A 154 17.48 -11.18 -1.75
CA VAL A 154 17.92 -12.31 -2.56
C VAL A 154 17.73 -13.62 -1.78
N LYS A 155 18.14 -13.65 -0.50
CA LYS A 155 17.98 -14.85 0.35
C LYS A 155 16.50 -15.23 0.51
N LEU A 156 15.64 -14.26 0.81
CA LEU A 156 14.19 -14.48 0.89
C LEU A 156 13.64 -15.04 -0.43
N CYS A 157 13.98 -14.41 -1.55
CA CYS A 157 13.55 -14.87 -2.87
C CYS A 157 14.03 -16.30 -3.19
N GLU A 158 15.30 -16.65 -2.87
CA GLU A 158 15.85 -18.00 -3.05
C GLU A 158 15.04 -19.05 -2.26
N ILE A 159 14.68 -18.74 -1.02
CA ILE A 159 13.87 -19.63 -0.18
C ILE A 159 12.49 -19.85 -0.81
N LEU A 160 11.81 -18.78 -1.20
CA LEU A 160 10.48 -18.88 -1.82
C LEU A 160 10.52 -19.67 -3.12
N ARG A 161 11.50 -19.39 -4.00
CA ARG A 161 11.73 -20.13 -5.25
C ARG A 161 11.95 -21.61 -5.04
N SER A 162 12.78 -21.97 -4.04
CA SER A 162 13.06 -23.38 -3.73
C SER A 162 11.80 -24.15 -3.33
N VAL A 163 10.87 -23.48 -2.61
CA VAL A 163 9.57 -24.07 -2.23
C VAL A 163 8.67 -24.23 -3.45
N VAL A 164 8.62 -23.25 -4.36
CA VAL A 164 7.86 -23.36 -5.61
C VAL A 164 8.36 -24.55 -6.43
N ALA A 165 9.68 -24.65 -6.66
CA ALA A 165 10.30 -25.75 -7.42
C ALA A 165 10.03 -27.11 -6.77
N SER A 166 10.21 -27.24 -5.46
CA SER A 166 9.97 -28.50 -4.73
C SER A 166 8.50 -28.92 -4.71
N SER A 167 7.59 -28.01 -5.02
CA SER A 167 6.16 -28.26 -5.16
C SER A 167 5.73 -28.61 -6.58
N GLY A 168 6.68 -28.74 -7.52
CA GLY A 168 6.42 -29.12 -8.93
C GLY A 168 5.94 -27.99 -9.82
N LEU A 169 6.14 -26.72 -9.42
CA LEU A 169 5.80 -25.51 -10.20
C LEU A 169 7.08 -24.81 -10.67
N ASP A 170 6.95 -23.97 -11.68
CA ASP A 170 8.08 -23.19 -12.20
C ASP A 170 8.52 -22.13 -11.18
N GLU A 171 9.76 -22.26 -10.70
CA GLU A 171 10.38 -21.34 -9.75
C GLU A 171 10.47 -19.89 -10.26
N ASN A 172 10.37 -19.68 -11.58
CA ASN A 172 10.39 -18.35 -12.19
C ASN A 172 9.09 -17.58 -11.99
N ALA A 173 8.11 -18.15 -11.28
CA ALA A 173 6.96 -17.42 -10.76
C ALA A 173 7.36 -16.30 -9.77
N VAL A 174 8.52 -16.44 -9.11
CA VAL A 174 9.10 -15.41 -8.23
C VAL A 174 10.55 -15.18 -8.65
N GLN A 175 10.87 -13.97 -9.07
CA GLN A 175 12.21 -13.60 -9.48
C GLN A 175 12.67 -12.30 -8.82
N ILE A 176 13.98 -12.11 -8.66
CA ILE A 176 14.57 -10.87 -8.14
C ILE A 176 15.75 -10.41 -9.00
N ILE A 177 15.76 -9.12 -9.31
CA ILE A 177 16.87 -8.48 -10.01
C ILE A 177 17.97 -8.21 -8.99
N GLN A 178 19.15 -8.80 -9.19
CA GLN A 178 20.29 -8.68 -8.28
C GLN A 178 21.16 -7.44 -8.57
N GLU A 179 21.04 -6.86 -9.75
CA GLU A 179 21.75 -5.66 -10.12
C GLU A 179 20.97 -4.41 -9.68
N THR A 180 21.66 -3.53 -8.96
CA THR A 180 21.03 -2.36 -8.29
C THR A 180 21.23 -1.03 -9.01
N SER A 181 21.85 -1.02 -10.20
CA SER A 181 22.10 0.21 -10.95
C SER A 181 20.80 0.92 -11.36
N HIS A 182 20.89 2.24 -11.55
CA HIS A 182 19.77 3.02 -12.08
C HIS A 182 19.47 2.66 -13.54
N GLU A 183 20.48 2.23 -14.29
CA GLU A 183 20.31 1.81 -15.67
C GLU A 183 19.41 0.58 -15.78
N ILE A 184 19.66 -0.45 -14.98
CA ILE A 184 18.82 -1.64 -14.90
C ILE A 184 17.40 -1.29 -14.43
N ALA A 185 17.25 -0.38 -13.47
CA ALA A 185 15.93 0.09 -13.07
C ALA A 185 15.17 0.74 -14.23
N ASN A 186 15.85 1.58 -15.02
CA ASN A 186 15.25 2.21 -16.19
C ASN A 186 14.89 1.18 -17.27
N GLN A 187 15.77 0.21 -17.56
CA GLN A 187 15.47 -0.87 -18.48
C GLN A 187 14.29 -1.70 -18.02
N PHE A 188 14.21 -2.01 -16.72
CA PHE A 188 13.08 -2.74 -16.12
C PHE A 188 11.75 -2.01 -16.30
N MET A 189 11.72 -0.68 -16.13
CA MET A 189 10.54 0.15 -16.35
C MET A 189 10.10 0.21 -17.83
N GLN A 190 10.94 -0.21 -18.76
CA GLN A 190 10.67 -0.22 -20.21
C GLN A 190 10.24 -1.59 -20.75
N LEU A 191 10.17 -2.65 -19.93
CA LEU A 191 9.92 -4.03 -20.34
C LEU A 191 8.44 -4.29 -20.71
N THR A 192 7.86 -3.51 -21.60
CA THR A 192 6.44 -3.57 -21.99
C THR A 192 6.03 -4.90 -22.60
N ASP A 193 6.96 -5.62 -23.23
CA ASP A 193 6.67 -6.93 -23.85
C ASP A 193 6.51 -8.05 -22.81
N TYR A 194 6.99 -7.84 -21.58
CA TYR A 194 7.07 -8.87 -20.55
C TYR A 194 6.32 -8.53 -19.28
N LEU A 195 6.21 -7.25 -18.91
CA LEU A 195 5.50 -6.82 -17.72
C LEU A 195 4.10 -6.30 -18.09
N ASP A 196 3.10 -6.67 -17.32
CA ASP A 196 1.74 -6.17 -17.46
C ASP A 196 1.51 -4.93 -16.60
N VAL A 197 2.19 -4.86 -15.46
CA VAL A 197 2.07 -3.75 -14.51
C VAL A 197 3.34 -3.60 -13.68
N LEU A 198 3.63 -2.36 -13.28
CA LEU A 198 4.64 -1.99 -12.29
C LEU A 198 3.98 -1.43 -11.04
N ILE A 199 4.47 -1.83 -9.87
CA ILE A 199 4.02 -1.31 -8.57
C ILE A 199 5.25 -0.76 -7.82
N PRO A 200 5.40 0.56 -7.72
CA PRO A 200 6.44 1.16 -6.88
C PRO A 200 6.03 1.15 -5.40
N ARG A 201 6.98 0.89 -4.48
CA ARG A 201 6.76 0.93 -3.03
C ARG A 201 7.94 1.60 -2.33
N GLY A 202 7.79 2.82 -1.86
CA GLY A 202 8.87 3.55 -1.23
C GLY A 202 8.57 5.03 -1.02
N SER A 203 9.63 5.85 -1.07
CA SER A 203 9.51 7.31 -0.94
C SER A 203 8.72 7.94 -2.10
N ALA A 204 8.12 9.10 -1.85
CA ALA A 204 7.45 9.89 -2.89
C ALA A 204 8.37 10.14 -4.10
N ARG A 205 9.68 10.32 -3.86
CA ARG A 205 10.68 10.47 -4.92
C ARG A 205 10.79 9.23 -5.82
N LEU A 206 10.82 8.03 -5.24
CA LEU A 206 10.84 6.78 -6.00
C LEU A 206 9.56 6.63 -6.82
N ILE A 207 8.41 6.83 -6.20
CA ILE A 207 7.10 6.69 -6.84
C ILE A 207 7.00 7.63 -8.03
N LYS A 208 7.31 8.92 -7.83
CA LYS A 208 7.32 9.92 -8.90
C LYS A 208 8.31 9.59 -10.03
N ALA A 209 9.48 9.05 -9.68
CA ALA A 209 10.47 8.62 -10.67
C ALA A 209 9.94 7.45 -11.52
N VAL A 210 9.28 6.46 -10.92
CA VAL A 210 8.69 5.34 -11.65
C VAL A 210 7.55 5.83 -12.54
N VAL A 211 6.60 6.60 -11.99
CA VAL A 211 5.44 7.13 -12.74
C VAL A 211 5.88 7.95 -13.96
N ASN A 212 6.90 8.79 -13.82
CA ASN A 212 7.36 9.66 -14.90
C ASN A 212 8.20 8.94 -15.97
N ASN A 213 8.84 7.81 -15.64
CA ASN A 213 9.79 7.16 -16.54
C ASN A 213 9.33 5.79 -17.06
N ALA A 214 8.34 5.15 -16.43
CA ALA A 214 7.88 3.85 -16.87
C ALA A 214 7.06 3.94 -18.16
N LYS A 215 7.29 2.97 -19.08
CA LYS A 215 6.39 2.68 -20.21
C LYS A 215 5.40 1.56 -19.86
N VAL A 216 5.80 0.68 -18.96
CA VAL A 216 4.88 -0.31 -18.38
C VAL A 216 3.82 0.43 -17.56
N PRO A 217 2.53 0.06 -17.66
CA PRO A 217 1.48 0.65 -16.80
C PRO A 217 1.85 0.59 -15.32
N VAL A 218 1.63 1.68 -14.58
CA VAL A 218 1.99 1.78 -13.17
C VAL A 218 0.72 1.84 -12.33
N ILE A 219 0.67 1.02 -11.27
CA ILE A 219 -0.27 1.24 -10.17
C ILE A 219 0.49 2.03 -9.09
N GLU A 220 0.14 3.30 -8.96
CA GLU A 220 0.80 4.22 -8.05
C GLU A 220 0.36 3.96 -6.61
N THR A 221 1.33 3.68 -5.72
CA THR A 221 1.08 3.68 -4.27
C THR A 221 1.40 5.09 -3.76
N GLY A 222 0.39 5.76 -3.16
CA GLY A 222 0.53 7.17 -2.81
C GLY A 222 1.34 7.45 -1.54
N ALA A 223 1.93 8.65 -1.47
CA ALA A 223 2.28 9.27 -0.21
C ALA A 223 1.00 9.68 0.54
N GLY A 224 1.04 9.76 1.86
CA GLY A 224 -0.15 9.98 2.68
C GLY A 224 -0.17 11.36 3.36
N ASN A 225 -0.65 12.41 2.67
CA ASN A 225 -0.93 13.67 3.33
C ASN A 225 -2.38 13.66 3.89
N CYS A 226 -2.61 12.79 4.90
CA CYS A 226 -3.94 12.54 5.44
C CYS A 226 -4.45 13.67 6.32
N HIS A 227 -5.73 14.02 6.16
CA HIS A 227 -6.40 15.09 6.91
C HIS A 227 -7.46 14.54 7.86
N LEU A 228 -7.53 15.16 9.04
CA LEU A 228 -8.66 15.01 9.95
C LEU A 228 -9.41 16.34 10.02
N TYR A 229 -10.72 16.31 10.04
CA TYR A 229 -11.56 17.49 10.27
C TYR A 229 -12.46 17.27 11.49
N VAL A 230 -12.33 18.16 12.45
CA VAL A 230 -13.20 18.22 13.63
C VAL A 230 -14.28 19.24 13.41
N ASP A 231 -15.50 18.75 13.18
CA ASP A 231 -16.69 19.56 12.91
C ASP A 231 -17.21 20.25 14.18
N LYS A 232 -18.04 21.27 14.03
CA LYS A 232 -18.67 21.97 15.15
C LYS A 232 -19.54 21.09 16.04
N ASP A 233 -20.10 20.02 15.46
CA ASP A 233 -20.95 19.05 16.14
C ASP A 233 -20.14 17.81 16.60
N ALA A 234 -18.83 17.93 16.79
CA ALA A 234 -17.97 16.83 17.23
C ALA A 234 -18.06 16.57 18.73
N GLU A 235 -18.06 15.29 19.12
CA GLU A 235 -17.84 14.88 20.51
C GLU A 235 -16.34 14.95 20.82
N PHE A 236 -15.93 15.70 21.83
CA PHE A 236 -14.52 16.04 22.06
C PHE A 236 -13.66 14.88 22.56
N ASP A 237 -14.20 13.96 23.36
CA ASP A 237 -13.44 12.81 23.85
C ASP A 237 -13.14 11.84 22.73
N MET A 238 -14.10 11.65 21.81
CA MET A 238 -13.92 10.87 20.60
C MET A 238 -12.92 11.55 19.64
N ALA A 239 -13.07 12.85 19.43
CA ALA A 239 -12.19 13.61 18.53
C ALA A 239 -10.72 13.57 19.00
N GLU A 240 -10.46 13.77 20.30
CA GLU A 240 -9.11 13.68 20.88
C GLU A 240 -8.51 12.29 20.67
N LYS A 241 -9.26 11.23 20.99
CA LYS A 241 -8.79 9.84 20.80
C LYS A 241 -8.42 9.54 19.36
N ILE A 242 -9.27 9.97 18.41
CA ILE A 242 -9.04 9.76 16.99
C ILE A 242 -7.81 10.52 16.51
N VAL A 243 -7.68 11.81 16.84
CA VAL A 243 -6.53 12.65 16.44
C VAL A 243 -5.23 12.08 16.97
N VAL A 244 -5.20 11.77 18.27
CA VAL A 244 -4.01 11.22 18.93
C VAL A 244 -3.64 9.86 18.33
N ASN A 245 -4.61 8.96 18.11
CA ASN A 245 -4.34 7.69 17.47
C ASN A 245 -3.83 7.87 16.04
N ALA A 246 -4.50 8.69 15.25
CA ALA A 246 -4.16 8.92 13.85
C ALA A 246 -2.73 9.49 13.66
N LYS A 247 -2.26 10.34 14.56
CA LYS A 247 -0.90 10.90 14.51
C LYS A 247 0.14 10.07 15.23
N CYS A 248 -0.17 9.56 16.43
CA CYS A 248 0.88 9.10 17.35
C CYS A 248 1.09 7.58 17.38
N GLN A 249 0.12 6.77 16.90
CA GLN A 249 0.26 5.31 16.94
C GLN A 249 1.44 4.83 16.11
N ARG A 250 1.63 5.38 14.91
CA ARG A 250 2.80 5.13 14.04
C ARG A 250 2.94 6.28 13.02
N PRO A 251 3.71 7.33 13.30
CA PRO A 251 3.75 8.53 12.47
C PRO A 251 4.42 8.32 11.10
N SER A 252 5.26 7.28 10.94
CA SER A 252 6.06 7.04 9.74
C SER A 252 5.37 6.20 8.65
N VAL A 253 4.03 6.14 8.65
CA VAL A 253 3.23 5.41 7.66
C VAL A 253 2.26 6.33 6.94
N CYS A 254 1.93 5.99 5.69
CA CYS A 254 1.16 6.84 4.78
C CYS A 254 -0.28 7.15 5.22
N ASN A 255 -0.87 6.36 6.11
CA ASN A 255 -2.22 6.58 6.67
C ASN A 255 -2.19 7.32 8.03
N ALA A 256 -1.02 7.77 8.50
CA ALA A 256 -0.95 8.65 9.67
C ALA A 256 -1.45 10.07 9.32
N ALA A 257 -2.09 10.73 10.28
CA ALA A 257 -2.54 12.10 10.08
C ALA A 257 -1.36 13.07 9.97
N GLU A 258 -1.42 13.94 8.98
CA GLU A 258 -0.45 15.01 8.76
C GLU A 258 -1.05 16.40 8.94
N LYS A 259 -2.38 16.50 8.77
CA LYS A 259 -3.15 17.74 8.92
C LYS A 259 -4.36 17.54 9.83
N LEU A 260 -4.65 18.57 10.61
CA LEU A 260 -5.84 18.67 11.45
C LEU A 260 -6.54 19.98 11.15
N LEU A 261 -7.76 19.91 10.65
CA LEU A 261 -8.64 21.07 10.49
C LEU A 261 -9.69 21.09 11.59
N ILE A 262 -9.96 22.24 12.15
CA ILE A 262 -10.92 22.41 13.27
C ILE A 262 -11.91 23.52 12.90
N HIS A 263 -13.21 23.23 13.04
CA HIS A 263 -14.25 24.24 12.85
C HIS A 263 -14.08 25.40 13.87
N GLU A 264 -14.23 26.65 13.43
CA GLU A 264 -14.03 27.81 14.28
C GLU A 264 -14.89 27.83 15.54
N ASP A 265 -16.14 27.36 15.47
CA ASP A 265 -17.07 27.34 16.61
C ASP A 265 -16.57 26.48 17.78
N VAL A 266 -15.66 25.52 17.56
CA VAL A 266 -15.14 24.62 18.59
C VAL A 266 -13.64 24.82 18.86
N ALA A 267 -12.96 25.62 18.04
CA ALA A 267 -11.50 25.78 18.07
C ALA A 267 -11.01 26.26 19.45
N GLU A 268 -11.61 27.31 20.02
CA GLU A 268 -11.25 27.88 21.33
C GLU A 268 -11.27 26.84 22.48
N LYS A 269 -12.18 25.86 22.41
CA LYS A 269 -12.37 24.85 23.45
C LYS A 269 -11.58 23.57 23.17
N PHE A 270 -11.59 23.11 21.92
CA PHE A 270 -11.01 21.81 21.56
C PHE A 270 -9.49 21.90 21.32
N LEU A 271 -9.01 22.97 20.69
CA LEU A 271 -7.61 23.09 20.32
C LEU A 271 -6.62 23.05 21.51
N PRO A 272 -6.85 23.78 22.64
CA PRO A 272 -5.96 23.69 23.80
C PRO A 272 -5.89 22.26 24.39
N ARG A 273 -7.00 21.53 24.36
CA ARG A 273 -7.14 20.17 24.88
C ARG A 273 -6.35 19.18 24.01
N VAL A 274 -6.60 19.14 22.69
CA VAL A 274 -5.92 18.21 21.79
C VAL A 274 -4.43 18.53 21.68
N ALA A 275 -4.04 19.80 21.72
CA ALA A 275 -2.64 20.21 21.74
C ALA A 275 -1.91 19.66 22.95
N GLN A 276 -2.51 19.67 24.15
CA GLN A 276 -1.92 19.08 25.35
C GLN A 276 -1.67 17.57 25.14
N ALA A 277 -2.67 16.84 24.66
CA ALA A 277 -2.56 15.39 24.44
C ALA A 277 -1.50 15.01 23.39
N LEU A 278 -1.28 15.87 22.37
CA LEU A 278 -0.25 15.70 21.35
C LEU A 278 1.15 16.03 21.87
N GLU A 279 1.30 17.09 22.66
CA GLU A 279 2.57 17.49 23.28
C GLU A 279 3.10 16.45 24.28
N GLU A 280 2.21 15.82 25.06
CA GLU A 280 2.55 14.69 25.94
C GLU A 280 3.18 13.51 25.16
N ARG A 281 3.00 13.49 23.83
CA ARG A 281 3.57 12.50 22.90
C ARG A 281 4.66 13.09 22.00
N HIS A 282 5.17 14.26 22.39
CA HIS A 282 6.27 14.96 21.69
C HIS A 282 5.95 15.37 20.24
N VAL A 283 4.69 15.62 19.90
CA VAL A 283 4.30 16.11 18.58
C VAL A 283 4.59 17.61 18.47
N GLU A 284 5.39 18.02 17.48
CA GLU A 284 5.56 19.41 17.11
C GLU A 284 4.30 19.92 16.41
N LEU A 285 3.73 21.02 16.89
CA LEU A 285 2.54 21.63 16.33
C LEU A 285 2.94 22.80 15.43
N ARG A 286 2.46 22.81 14.20
CA ARG A 286 2.54 23.93 13.25
C ARG A 286 1.12 24.41 12.96
N GLY A 287 0.89 25.71 12.90
CA GLY A 287 -0.47 26.20 12.75
C GLY A 287 -0.59 27.46 11.89
N ASP A 288 -1.78 27.67 11.36
CA ASP A 288 -2.16 28.96 10.78
C ASP A 288 -2.14 30.07 11.83
N GLU A 289 -2.38 31.32 11.42
CA GLU A 289 -2.37 32.48 12.29
C GLU A 289 -3.39 32.34 13.44
N ARG A 290 -4.59 31.81 13.16
CA ARG A 290 -5.68 31.59 14.16
C ARG A 290 -5.29 30.53 15.18
N THR A 291 -4.71 29.42 14.73
CA THR A 291 -4.20 28.36 15.61
C THR A 291 -3.10 28.87 16.51
N CYS A 292 -2.13 29.63 15.95
CA CYS A 292 -1.04 30.21 16.73
C CYS A 292 -1.54 31.29 17.72
N ALA A 293 -2.60 32.02 17.41
CA ALA A 293 -3.20 32.98 18.31
C ALA A 293 -3.79 32.31 19.57
N ILE A 294 -4.40 31.12 19.43
CA ILE A 294 -4.97 30.35 20.53
C ILE A 294 -3.87 29.64 21.35
N LEU A 295 -2.91 29.01 20.68
CA LEU A 295 -1.91 28.15 21.35
C LEU A 295 -0.67 28.91 21.84
N GLY A 296 -0.42 30.12 21.34
CA GLY A 296 0.75 30.94 21.69
C GLY A 296 2.08 30.23 21.39
N SER A 297 2.98 30.19 22.35
CA SER A 297 4.31 29.58 22.20
C SER A 297 4.34 28.07 21.99
N ARG A 298 3.21 27.40 22.13
CA ARG A 298 3.03 25.94 21.91
C ARG A 298 2.95 25.58 20.42
N CYS A 299 2.75 26.56 19.54
CA CYS A 299 2.58 26.37 18.11
C CYS A 299 3.61 27.18 17.34
N ARG A 300 4.19 26.59 16.29
CA ARG A 300 5.01 27.30 15.31
C ARG A 300 4.15 27.74 14.12
N PRO A 301 4.39 28.90 13.53
CA PRO A 301 3.71 29.28 12.27
C PRO A 301 3.96 28.24 11.18
N ALA A 302 2.88 27.78 10.55
CA ALA A 302 2.97 26.91 9.38
C ALA A 302 3.39 27.74 8.15
N THR A 303 4.19 27.13 7.28
CA THR A 303 4.51 27.65 5.95
C THR A 303 3.53 27.15 4.91
N VAL A 304 3.59 27.67 3.69
CA VAL A 304 2.74 27.19 2.59
C VAL A 304 3.03 25.71 2.27
N GLU A 305 4.31 25.35 2.33
CA GLU A 305 4.78 23.99 2.06
C GLU A 305 4.32 22.97 3.11
N ASP A 306 4.06 23.41 4.32
CA ASP A 306 3.59 22.52 5.41
C ASP A 306 2.22 21.89 5.08
N TRP A 307 1.38 22.55 4.28
CA TRP A 307 0.08 22.01 3.90
C TRP A 307 0.16 20.84 2.91
N ASP A 308 1.22 20.77 2.12
CA ASP A 308 1.45 19.72 1.13
C ASP A 308 2.48 18.66 1.58
N THR A 309 3.07 18.83 2.79
CA THR A 309 4.17 18.01 3.27
C THR A 309 3.67 16.78 4.04
N GLU A 310 4.06 15.58 3.61
CA GLU A 310 4.01 14.36 4.40
C GLU A 310 5.26 14.30 5.28
N TYR A 311 5.12 14.57 6.59
CA TYR A 311 6.26 14.63 7.51
C TYR A 311 6.85 13.27 7.83
N ASN A 312 5.98 12.23 7.93
CA ASN A 312 6.38 10.90 8.40
C ASN A 312 7.04 10.92 9.79
N ASP A 313 6.69 11.89 10.62
CA ASP A 313 7.29 12.17 11.94
C ASP A 313 6.23 12.72 12.90
N TYR A 314 6.62 12.97 14.15
CA TYR A 314 5.80 13.60 15.18
C TYR A 314 5.66 15.12 14.93
N ILE A 315 5.13 15.48 13.78
CA ILE A 315 4.80 16.84 13.37
C ILE A 315 3.37 16.84 12.82
N LEU A 316 2.55 17.82 13.21
CA LEU A 316 1.17 17.97 12.75
C LEU A 316 0.90 19.44 12.41
N THR A 317 0.37 19.68 11.20
CA THR A 317 -0.10 21.01 10.82
C THR A 317 -1.58 21.15 11.15
N ILE A 318 -1.94 22.26 11.80
CA ILE A 318 -3.30 22.54 12.30
C ILE A 318 -3.82 23.83 11.68
N GLY A 319 -5.05 23.79 11.19
CA GLY A 319 -5.76 24.96 10.67
C GLY A 319 -7.17 25.10 11.22
N ILE A 320 -7.64 26.32 11.32
CA ILE A 320 -9.01 26.66 11.71
C ILE A 320 -9.78 27.06 10.44
N VAL A 321 -10.93 26.45 10.24
CA VAL A 321 -11.80 26.69 9.07
C VAL A 321 -13.17 27.17 9.51
N ASP A 322 -13.79 28.03 8.69
CA ASP A 322 -15.07 28.68 9.01
C ASP A 322 -16.28 27.77 8.73
N SER A 323 -16.08 26.71 7.97
CA SER A 323 -17.16 25.79 7.57
C SER A 323 -16.67 24.45 7.09
N LEU A 324 -17.58 23.45 7.10
CA LEU A 324 -17.37 22.17 6.43
C LEU A 324 -17.01 22.32 4.94
N GLY A 325 -17.60 23.32 4.25
CA GLY A 325 -17.29 23.56 2.83
C GLY A 325 -15.84 23.99 2.61
N GLU A 326 -15.32 24.85 3.47
CA GLU A 326 -13.92 25.26 3.43
C GLU A 326 -12.98 24.09 3.78
N ALA A 327 -13.32 23.28 4.78
CA ALA A 327 -12.57 22.06 5.11
C ALA A 327 -12.47 21.12 3.89
N ILE A 328 -13.58 20.88 3.20
CA ILE A 328 -13.62 20.02 2.01
C ILE A 328 -12.76 20.60 0.87
N LEU A 329 -12.83 21.89 0.63
CA LEU A 329 -12.01 22.55 -0.39
C LEU A 329 -10.52 22.42 -0.06
N HIS A 330 -10.14 22.71 1.18
CA HIS A 330 -8.77 22.60 1.64
C HIS A 330 -8.24 21.16 1.50
N ILE A 331 -9.01 20.17 1.97
CA ILE A 331 -8.63 18.77 1.89
C ILE A 331 -8.45 18.34 0.44
N ASN A 332 -9.41 18.61 -0.44
CA ASN A 332 -9.31 18.23 -1.85
C ASN A 332 -8.16 18.94 -2.59
N GLN A 333 -7.71 20.10 -2.12
CA GLN A 333 -6.57 20.84 -2.68
C GLN A 333 -5.23 20.30 -2.22
N HIS A 334 -5.09 19.94 -0.93
CA HIS A 334 -3.80 19.63 -0.29
C HIS A 334 -3.60 18.13 -0.01
N SER A 335 -4.67 17.34 -0.02
CA SER A 335 -4.56 15.89 0.18
C SER A 335 -3.87 15.20 -0.99
N THR A 336 -3.19 14.10 -0.69
CA THR A 336 -2.71 13.13 -1.69
C THR A 336 -3.81 12.14 -2.10
N HIS A 337 -5.05 12.37 -1.73
CA HIS A 337 -6.21 11.49 -1.97
C HIS A 337 -6.07 10.10 -1.33
N HIS A 338 -5.40 10.02 -0.19
CA HIS A 338 -5.15 8.77 0.50
C HIS A 338 -6.28 8.43 1.50
N SER A 339 -6.34 9.12 2.65
CA SER A 339 -7.28 8.80 3.73
C SER A 339 -7.65 10.06 4.51
N GLU A 340 -8.95 10.32 4.61
CA GLU A 340 -9.47 11.53 5.25
C GLU A 340 -10.58 11.16 6.23
N SER A 341 -10.70 11.88 7.34
CA SER A 341 -11.71 11.61 8.35
C SER A 341 -12.38 12.88 8.83
N ILE A 342 -13.72 12.84 8.97
CA ILE A 342 -14.51 13.82 9.71
C ILE A 342 -14.91 13.26 11.06
N ILE A 343 -14.84 14.08 12.11
CA ILE A 343 -15.38 13.77 13.42
C ILE A 343 -16.60 14.67 13.66
N THR A 344 -17.79 14.07 13.73
CA THR A 344 -19.08 14.79 13.85
C THR A 344 -20.20 13.89 14.33
N GLU A 345 -21.14 14.41 15.10
CA GLU A 345 -22.42 13.78 15.41
C GLU A 345 -23.53 14.22 14.40
N ASN A 346 -23.20 15.12 13.46
CA ASN A 346 -24.15 15.62 12.48
C ASN A 346 -24.21 14.70 11.25
N TYR A 347 -25.31 13.97 11.10
CA TYR A 347 -25.54 13.08 9.97
C TYR A 347 -25.40 13.77 8.60
N ARG A 348 -25.92 15.00 8.45
CA ARG A 348 -25.84 15.70 7.16
C ARG A 348 -24.41 16.12 6.84
N ALA A 349 -23.66 16.56 7.82
CA ALA A 349 -22.25 16.91 7.67
C ALA A 349 -21.44 15.68 7.26
N SER A 350 -21.67 14.53 7.93
CA SER A 350 -20.98 13.27 7.60
C SER A 350 -21.27 12.81 6.17
N GLN A 351 -22.54 12.82 5.73
CA GLN A 351 -22.90 12.42 4.36
C GLN A 351 -22.31 13.38 3.29
N ARG A 352 -22.28 14.68 3.58
CA ARG A 352 -21.69 15.66 2.69
C ARG A 352 -20.18 15.44 2.56
N PHE A 353 -19.46 15.20 3.67
CA PHE A 353 -18.04 14.90 3.68
C PHE A 353 -17.72 13.62 2.88
N LEU A 354 -18.45 12.52 3.13
CA LEU A 354 -18.29 11.27 2.42
C LEU A 354 -18.46 11.40 0.89
N ASN A 355 -19.34 12.28 0.44
CA ASN A 355 -19.64 12.45 -0.98
C ASN A 355 -18.72 13.45 -1.69
N GLU A 356 -18.24 14.48 -0.99
CA GLU A 356 -17.50 15.58 -1.60
C GLU A 356 -15.97 15.45 -1.45
N ILE A 357 -15.47 14.60 -0.55
CA ILE A 357 -14.04 14.27 -0.45
C ILE A 357 -13.65 13.25 -1.51
N ASP A 358 -12.67 13.61 -2.35
CA ASP A 358 -12.16 12.73 -3.40
C ASP A 358 -10.87 12.00 -2.97
N SER A 359 -10.98 11.15 -1.93
CA SER A 359 -9.89 10.32 -1.45
C SER A 359 -10.22 8.83 -1.55
N ALA A 360 -9.19 7.97 -1.52
CA ALA A 360 -9.34 6.53 -1.62
C ALA A 360 -10.13 5.94 -0.45
N CYS A 361 -9.94 6.49 0.76
CA CYS A 361 -10.63 6.09 1.97
C CYS A 361 -11.16 7.33 2.69
N VAL A 362 -12.47 7.37 2.97
CA VAL A 362 -13.12 8.48 3.65
C VAL A 362 -13.88 7.95 4.85
N TYR A 363 -13.60 8.53 6.02
CA TYR A 363 -14.09 8.04 7.31
C TYR A 363 -15.01 9.03 8.00
N VAL A 364 -15.92 8.50 8.76
CA VAL A 364 -16.69 9.24 9.77
C VAL A 364 -16.40 8.62 11.13
N ASN A 365 -15.96 9.44 12.09
CA ASN A 365 -15.72 9.05 13.48
C ASN A 365 -14.76 7.85 13.64
N ALA A 366 -13.74 7.77 12.78
CA ALA A 366 -12.71 6.74 12.86
C ALA A 366 -11.33 7.29 12.47
N SER A 367 -10.30 6.67 12.97
CA SER A 367 -8.90 7.00 12.66
C SER A 367 -8.53 6.58 11.23
N THR A 368 -7.78 7.42 10.53
CA THR A 368 -7.20 7.09 9.21
C THR A 368 -6.24 5.89 9.26
N ARG A 369 -5.76 5.51 10.47
CA ARG A 369 -4.91 4.33 10.68
C ARG A 369 -5.56 3.01 10.29
N PHE A 370 -6.88 2.96 10.16
CA PHE A 370 -7.59 1.80 9.66
C PHE A 370 -7.46 1.57 8.15
N THR A 371 -6.86 2.50 7.38
CA THR A 371 -6.56 2.26 5.95
C THR A 371 -5.39 1.28 5.81
N ASP A 372 -5.69 0.01 5.96
CA ASP A 372 -4.73 -1.08 5.99
C ASP A 372 -5.44 -2.37 5.53
N GLY A 373 -4.74 -3.21 4.76
CA GLY A 373 -5.33 -4.44 4.19
C GLY A 373 -5.76 -5.44 5.25
N PHE A 374 -5.09 -5.51 6.40
CA PHE A 374 -5.51 -6.37 7.52
C PHE A 374 -6.77 -5.83 8.18
N GLU A 375 -6.77 -4.53 8.49
CA GLU A 375 -7.91 -3.86 9.13
C GLU A 375 -9.17 -3.90 8.23
N PHE A 376 -8.99 -3.86 6.89
CA PHE A 376 -10.10 -4.00 5.93
C PHE A 376 -10.55 -5.45 5.71
N GLY A 377 -9.85 -6.42 6.30
CA GLY A 377 -10.17 -7.83 6.14
C GLY A 377 -9.65 -8.46 4.84
N PHE A 378 -8.70 -7.78 4.14
CA PHE A 378 -8.06 -8.31 2.93
C PHE A 378 -6.88 -9.23 3.23
N GLY A 379 -6.52 -9.39 4.52
CA GLY A 379 -5.48 -10.30 5.02
C GLY A 379 -4.05 -9.87 4.77
N ALA A 380 -3.78 -9.15 3.70
CA ALA A 380 -2.49 -8.54 3.38
C ALA A 380 -2.70 -7.46 2.31
N GLU A 381 -1.72 -6.58 2.13
CA GLU A 381 -1.73 -5.58 1.07
C GLU A 381 -0.36 -5.45 0.40
N ILE A 382 -0.37 -5.16 -0.90
CA ILE A 382 0.84 -4.83 -1.66
C ILE A 382 1.15 -3.32 -1.58
N GLY A 383 0.19 -2.53 -1.18
CA GLY A 383 0.25 -1.09 -1.00
C GLY A 383 -1.13 -0.45 -1.07
N ILE A 384 -1.18 0.87 -0.90
CA ILE A 384 -2.41 1.65 -0.96
C ILE A 384 -2.33 2.57 -2.17
N ALA A 385 -3.22 2.36 -3.15
CA ALA A 385 -3.27 3.17 -4.36
C ALA A 385 -4.17 4.39 -4.18
N THR A 386 -3.71 5.56 -4.64
CA THR A 386 -4.48 6.81 -4.58
C THR A 386 -5.03 7.24 -5.94
N GLN A 387 -4.56 6.62 -7.02
CA GLN A 387 -5.04 6.89 -8.38
C GLN A 387 -6.46 6.34 -8.62
N LYS A 388 -7.13 6.85 -9.64
CA LYS A 388 -8.51 6.43 -9.99
C LYS A 388 -8.55 5.27 -10.98
N LEU A 389 -7.47 5.05 -11.72
CA LEU A 389 -7.41 4.01 -12.75
C LEU A 389 -6.98 2.67 -12.15
N HIS A 390 -7.75 1.62 -12.41
CA HIS A 390 -7.66 0.26 -11.94
C HIS A 390 -7.98 0.11 -10.45
N ALA A 391 -6.97 0.13 -9.54
CA ALA A 391 -7.16 -0.03 -8.10
C ALA A 391 -7.11 1.31 -7.36
N ARG A 392 -7.91 1.47 -6.31
CA ARG A 392 -7.89 2.63 -5.40
C ARG A 392 -8.12 2.16 -3.96
N GLY A 393 -7.30 2.63 -3.02
CA GLY A 393 -7.28 2.16 -1.63
C GLY A 393 -6.32 0.99 -1.41
N PRO A 394 -6.43 0.25 -0.28
CA PRO A 394 -5.62 -0.92 -0.01
C PRO A 394 -5.77 -1.99 -1.09
N MET A 395 -4.65 -2.48 -1.60
CA MET A 395 -4.61 -3.45 -2.70
C MET A 395 -4.31 -4.85 -2.17
N GLY A 396 -5.33 -5.71 -2.14
CA GLY A 396 -5.22 -7.13 -1.83
C GLY A 396 -5.20 -8.02 -3.07
N LEU A 397 -5.75 -9.22 -2.95
CA LEU A 397 -5.79 -10.21 -4.03
C LEU A 397 -6.64 -9.77 -5.23
N ASN A 398 -7.77 -9.12 -4.98
CA ASN A 398 -8.70 -8.70 -6.05
C ASN A 398 -8.08 -7.66 -6.98
N GLU A 399 -7.30 -6.73 -6.42
CA GLU A 399 -6.66 -5.65 -7.15
C GLU A 399 -5.48 -6.14 -8.01
N LEU A 400 -4.95 -7.34 -7.74
CA LEU A 400 -3.96 -8.03 -8.57
C LEU A 400 -4.60 -8.89 -9.68
N THR A 401 -5.87 -8.66 -9.97
CA THR A 401 -6.62 -9.34 -11.03
C THR A 401 -7.23 -8.34 -11.99
N THR A 402 -7.57 -8.83 -13.19
CA THR A 402 -8.40 -8.13 -14.15
C THR A 402 -9.56 -9.02 -14.58
N ILE A 403 -10.37 -8.59 -15.52
CA ILE A 403 -11.50 -9.35 -16.04
C ILE A 403 -11.26 -9.77 -17.49
N LYS A 404 -11.80 -10.94 -17.86
CA LYS A 404 -12.08 -11.28 -19.25
C LYS A 404 -13.55 -11.62 -19.41
N TYR A 405 -14.09 -11.39 -20.58
CA TYR A 405 -15.44 -11.84 -20.91
C TYR A 405 -15.40 -13.29 -21.38
N VAL A 406 -16.20 -14.14 -20.76
CA VAL A 406 -16.44 -15.51 -21.19
C VAL A 406 -17.82 -15.55 -21.81
N ILE A 407 -17.90 -15.93 -23.09
CA ILE A 407 -19.13 -15.90 -23.88
C ILE A 407 -19.45 -17.31 -24.33
N ARG A 408 -20.66 -17.77 -24.03
CA ARG A 408 -21.17 -19.07 -24.44
C ARG A 408 -22.36 -18.85 -25.36
N GLY A 409 -22.31 -19.49 -26.49
CA GLY A 409 -23.36 -19.44 -27.53
C GLY A 409 -23.74 -20.83 -28.03
N ASP A 410 -24.73 -20.89 -28.89
CA ASP A 410 -25.24 -22.07 -29.58
C ASP A 410 -25.46 -21.76 -31.07
N GLY A 411 -24.41 -21.22 -31.70
CA GLY A 411 -24.41 -20.93 -33.12
C GLY A 411 -24.92 -19.54 -33.54
N GLN A 412 -25.14 -18.61 -32.59
CA GLN A 412 -25.57 -17.26 -32.93
C GLN A 412 -24.56 -16.55 -33.84
N VAL A 413 -25.06 -15.86 -34.84
CA VAL A 413 -24.32 -15.00 -35.76
C VAL A 413 -24.82 -13.54 -35.60
N ARG A 414 -23.95 -12.58 -35.89
CA ARG A 414 -24.34 -11.18 -35.99
C ARG A 414 -24.82 -10.87 -37.37
N GLU A 415 -26.05 -10.38 -37.53
CA GLU A 415 -26.59 -9.88 -38.77
C GLU A 415 -26.10 -8.48 -39.14
#